data_c77c9d4104b3682038a959407f517eb6
#
_entry.id   c77c9d4104b3682038a959407f517eb6
#
_cell.length_a   1.000
_cell.length_b   1.000
_cell.length_c   1.000
_cell.angle_alpha   90.00
_cell.angle_beta   90.00
_cell.angle_gamma   90.00
#
_symmetry.space_group_name_H-M   'P 1'
#
loop_
_entity.id
_entity.type
_entity.pdbx_description
1 polymer ?
#
loop_
_entity_poly.entity_id
_entity_poly.type
_entity_poly.pdbx_seq_one_letter_code
_entity_poly.pdbx_strand_id
1 'polypeptide(L)'
;MTIKNNLSNLPIPSTKGISLYLSQIKKFPMLDAEEEYMLAKNWRENGNLQSAHKLVTSHLRLVAKIAMGYRGYGLPVNELISEGNLGLMQAVKKFDPDKGFRLATYAMWWIKAAIQEYVLRSWSLVKMGTTSAQKKLFFNLRKIKNQIAPGQEGDLKDEQVNEISKRLDVDSNEVINMNRRMMGQEKSLNDPIKSDETDEWQDWLVDDRLDQELIISQKQEYDDKKKLLDDAMKILNTREKEIISARRLSENPVTLEDLSKKFKISRERIRQIETKAFEKLQKSMINASKSKNLLPAH
;
A
#
# COMPACT_ATOMS: atom_id res chain seq x y z
N MET A 1 46.80 7.10 -32.86
CA MET A 1 45.69 8.07 -33.01
C MET A 1 44.74 7.87 -31.81
N THR A 2 44.85 8.82 -30.86
CA THR A 2 44.06 8.76 -29.60
C THR A 2 42.64 9.21 -29.91
N ILE A 3 41.71 8.27 -29.89
CA ILE A 3 40.28 8.57 -30.00
C ILE A 3 39.87 9.27 -28.73
N LYS A 4 39.79 10.60 -28.74
CA LYS A 4 39.19 11.38 -27.69
C LYS A 4 37.73 10.96 -27.58
N ASN A 5 37.39 10.30 -26.49
CA ASN A 5 36.03 9.95 -26.13
C ASN A 5 35.17 11.23 -25.96
N ASN A 6 34.43 11.60 -26.99
CA ASN A 6 33.44 12.69 -26.95
C ASN A 6 32.17 12.31 -26.14
N LEU A 7 32.31 11.44 -25.15
CA LEU A 7 31.23 11.04 -24.23
C LEU A 7 30.86 12.14 -23.21
N SER A 8 31.75 13.15 -23.06
CA SER A 8 31.59 14.23 -22.06
C SER A 8 30.58 15.33 -22.42
N ASN A 9 29.97 15.30 -23.60
CA ASN A 9 29.12 16.39 -24.10
C ASN A 9 27.65 16.02 -24.27
N LEU A 10 27.17 14.93 -23.62
CA LEU A 10 25.74 14.65 -23.60
C LEU A 10 25.03 15.66 -22.67
N PRO A 11 23.97 16.32 -23.14
CA PRO A 11 23.22 17.24 -22.30
C PRO A 11 22.53 16.51 -21.17
N ILE A 12 22.84 16.95 -19.94
CA ILE A 12 22.19 16.39 -18.73
C ILE A 12 21.07 17.34 -18.33
N PRO A 13 19.83 16.85 -18.16
CA PRO A 13 18.74 17.66 -17.66
C PRO A 13 18.99 18.01 -16.18
N SER A 14 19.26 19.28 -15.90
CA SER A 14 19.40 19.78 -14.53
C SER A 14 18.26 20.73 -14.18
N THR A 15 17.93 20.83 -12.89
CA THR A 15 16.84 21.68 -12.39
C THR A 15 16.96 23.15 -12.78
N LYS A 16 18.20 23.67 -12.81
CA LYS A 16 18.52 25.08 -13.19
C LYS A 16 18.75 25.24 -14.68
N GLY A 17 18.87 24.19 -15.47
CA GLY A 17 19.31 24.21 -16.86
C GLY A 17 18.36 23.57 -17.88
N ILE A 18 17.07 23.43 -17.59
CA ILE A 18 16.13 22.83 -18.54
C ILE A 18 16.10 23.58 -19.87
N SER A 19 16.13 24.92 -19.86
CA SER A 19 16.14 25.72 -21.08
C SER A 19 17.44 25.51 -21.86
N LEU A 20 18.58 25.40 -21.19
CA LEU A 20 19.86 25.08 -21.79
C LEU A 20 19.84 23.66 -22.40
N TYR A 21 19.36 22.69 -21.65
CA TYR A 21 19.16 21.32 -22.15
C TYR A 21 18.29 21.29 -23.42
N LEU A 22 17.14 21.96 -23.40
CA LEU A 22 16.25 22.05 -24.56
C LEU A 22 16.91 22.74 -25.77
N SER A 23 17.73 23.74 -25.55
CA SER A 23 18.51 24.40 -26.62
C SER A 23 19.57 23.46 -27.20
N GLN A 24 20.22 22.67 -26.37
CA GLN A 24 21.23 21.70 -26.80
C GLN A 24 20.66 20.55 -27.61
N ILE A 25 19.55 19.96 -27.14
CA ILE A 25 18.91 18.82 -27.86
C ILE A 25 18.36 19.27 -29.24
N LYS A 26 18.00 20.52 -29.42
CA LYS A 26 17.56 21.06 -30.72
C LYS A 26 18.67 21.04 -31.78
N LYS A 27 19.96 21.06 -31.38
CA LYS A 27 21.10 21.05 -32.30
C LYS A 27 21.34 19.70 -32.96
N PHE A 28 20.83 18.59 -32.38
CA PHE A 28 20.97 17.27 -32.98
C PHE A 28 20.06 17.13 -34.21
N PRO A 29 20.60 16.67 -35.34
CA PRO A 29 19.80 16.43 -36.54
C PRO A 29 18.80 15.29 -36.35
N MET A 30 17.68 15.39 -37.06
CA MET A 30 16.77 14.27 -37.17
C MET A 30 17.29 13.32 -38.24
N LEU A 31 17.13 12.02 -38.00
CA LEU A 31 17.59 10.97 -38.91
C LEU A 31 16.53 10.64 -39.95
N ASP A 32 16.95 10.45 -41.19
CA ASP A 32 16.11 9.88 -42.24
C ASP A 32 15.91 8.38 -42.03
N ALA A 33 14.92 7.80 -42.73
CA ALA A 33 14.55 6.40 -42.52
C ALA A 33 15.69 5.44 -42.85
N GLU A 34 16.44 5.73 -43.92
CA GLU A 34 17.55 4.92 -44.38
C GLU A 34 18.72 4.98 -43.42
N GLU A 35 19.07 6.21 -42.94
CA GLU A 35 20.12 6.40 -41.95
C GLU A 35 19.79 5.72 -40.61
N GLU A 36 18.52 5.84 -40.17
CA GLU A 36 18.03 5.18 -38.95
C GLU A 36 18.18 3.66 -39.05
N TYR A 37 17.80 3.08 -40.20
CA TYR A 37 17.92 1.65 -40.46
C TYR A 37 19.38 1.18 -40.43
N MET A 38 20.28 1.90 -41.13
CA MET A 38 21.70 1.60 -41.18
C MET A 38 22.36 1.67 -39.80
N LEU A 39 22.02 2.70 -39.02
CA LEU A 39 22.55 2.85 -37.66
C LEU A 39 22.01 1.77 -36.71
N ALA A 40 20.73 1.43 -36.82
CA ALA A 40 20.12 0.39 -35.99
C ALA A 40 20.69 -0.99 -36.31
N LYS A 41 20.90 -1.30 -37.58
CA LYS A 41 21.52 -2.54 -38.05
C LYS A 41 22.97 -2.65 -37.57
N ASN A 42 23.74 -1.56 -37.70
CA ASN A 42 25.12 -1.54 -37.24
C ASN A 42 25.23 -1.68 -35.70
N TRP A 43 24.30 -1.12 -34.96
CA TRP A 43 24.21 -1.33 -33.51
C TRP A 43 23.91 -2.79 -33.17
N ARG A 44 22.95 -3.40 -33.85
CA ARG A 44 22.50 -4.79 -33.56
C ARG A 44 23.54 -5.83 -33.92
N GLU A 45 24.19 -5.68 -35.07
CA GLU A 45 25.14 -6.67 -35.59
C GLU A 45 26.55 -6.51 -35.01
N ASN A 46 27.02 -5.26 -34.91
CA ASN A 46 28.40 -4.94 -34.56
C ASN A 46 28.56 -4.36 -33.13
N GLY A 47 27.45 -4.10 -32.41
CA GLY A 47 27.50 -3.48 -31.09
C GLY A 47 28.10 -2.06 -31.08
N ASN A 48 28.03 -1.33 -32.21
CA ASN A 48 28.69 -0.03 -32.36
C ASN A 48 28.03 1.05 -31.52
N LEU A 49 28.69 1.44 -30.41
CA LEU A 49 28.21 2.45 -29.48
C LEU A 49 27.98 3.83 -30.14
N GLN A 50 28.76 4.19 -31.17
CA GLN A 50 28.56 5.48 -31.85
C GLN A 50 27.23 5.51 -32.61
N SER A 51 26.83 4.40 -33.21
CA SER A 51 25.53 4.25 -33.86
C SER A 51 24.39 4.36 -32.85
N ALA A 52 24.51 3.70 -31.70
CA ALA A 52 23.52 3.81 -30.61
C ALA A 52 23.43 5.24 -30.09
N HIS A 53 24.55 5.94 -29.90
CA HIS A 53 24.58 7.36 -29.49
C HIS A 53 23.86 8.26 -30.48
N LYS A 54 24.09 8.09 -31.78
CA LYS A 54 23.37 8.85 -32.82
C LYS A 54 21.86 8.60 -32.76
N LEU A 55 21.44 7.34 -32.61
CA LEU A 55 20.03 6.99 -32.46
C LEU A 55 19.38 7.62 -31.25
N VAL A 56 20.05 7.60 -30.08
CA VAL A 56 19.54 8.21 -28.86
C VAL A 56 19.47 9.73 -28.99
N THR A 57 20.56 10.39 -29.40
CA THR A 57 20.64 11.86 -29.47
C THR A 57 19.62 12.47 -30.42
N SER A 58 19.37 11.84 -31.58
CA SER A 58 18.35 12.30 -32.54
C SER A 58 16.92 12.23 -32.00
N HIS A 59 16.64 11.36 -31.01
CA HIS A 59 15.31 11.17 -30.42
C HIS A 59 15.09 11.84 -29.07
N LEU A 60 16.09 12.55 -28.49
CA LEU A 60 15.95 13.28 -27.21
C LEU A 60 14.83 14.33 -27.26
N ARG A 61 14.58 14.95 -28.42
CA ARG A 61 13.47 15.90 -28.59
C ARG A 61 12.10 15.24 -28.40
N LEU A 62 11.96 13.99 -28.83
CA LEU A 62 10.73 13.19 -28.63
C LEU A 62 10.51 12.92 -27.15
N VAL A 63 11.56 12.54 -26.41
CA VAL A 63 11.51 12.35 -24.95
C VAL A 63 11.03 13.60 -24.24
N ALA A 64 11.65 14.75 -24.53
CA ALA A 64 11.28 16.01 -23.91
C ALA A 64 9.80 16.39 -24.20
N LYS A 65 9.33 16.18 -25.45
CA LYS A 65 7.93 16.41 -25.82
C LYS A 65 6.96 15.53 -25.03
N ILE A 66 7.27 14.25 -24.85
CA ILE A 66 6.43 13.31 -24.09
C ILE A 66 6.46 13.66 -22.60
N ALA A 67 7.66 13.91 -22.00
CA ALA A 67 7.82 14.27 -20.60
C ALA A 67 7.04 15.54 -20.21
N MET A 68 7.02 16.54 -21.08
CA MET A 68 6.23 17.78 -20.88
C MET A 68 4.73 17.50 -20.71
N GLY A 69 4.20 16.42 -21.31
CA GLY A 69 2.81 16.00 -21.13
C GLY A 69 2.47 15.51 -19.72
N TYR A 70 3.50 15.13 -18.94
CA TYR A 70 3.35 14.61 -17.57
C TYR A 70 3.67 15.64 -16.48
N ARG A 71 4.00 16.90 -16.83
CA ARG A 71 4.33 17.95 -15.85
C ARG A 71 3.25 18.22 -14.81
N GLY A 72 1.97 17.92 -15.15
CA GLY A 72 0.81 18.15 -14.28
C GLY A 72 0.71 17.24 -13.05
N TYR A 73 1.63 16.28 -12.91
CA TYR A 73 1.68 15.38 -11.75
C TYR A 73 2.53 15.93 -10.59
N GLY A 74 3.06 17.16 -10.68
CA GLY A 74 3.82 17.80 -9.60
C GLY A 74 5.28 17.35 -9.47
N LEU A 75 5.75 16.47 -10.36
CA LEU A 75 7.13 15.98 -10.35
C LEU A 75 8.06 16.90 -11.18
N PRO A 76 9.35 17.01 -10.83
CA PRO A 76 10.33 17.79 -11.57
C PRO A 76 10.48 17.30 -13.02
N VAL A 77 10.36 18.19 -14.00
CA VAL A 77 10.40 17.84 -15.43
C VAL A 77 11.74 17.23 -15.84
N ASN A 78 12.85 17.68 -15.23
CA ASN A 78 14.18 17.09 -15.46
C ASN A 78 14.23 15.59 -15.11
N GLU A 79 13.57 15.18 -14.02
CA GLU A 79 13.49 13.77 -13.63
C GLU A 79 12.64 12.97 -14.63
N LEU A 80 11.51 13.54 -15.06
CA LEU A 80 10.67 12.92 -16.09
C LEU A 80 11.42 12.72 -17.40
N ILE A 81 12.27 13.69 -17.79
CA ILE A 81 13.12 13.59 -18.98
C ILE A 81 14.20 12.52 -18.77
N SER A 82 14.83 12.46 -17.60
CA SER A 82 15.86 11.46 -17.29
C SER A 82 15.32 10.05 -17.36
N GLU A 83 14.17 9.78 -16.74
CA GLU A 83 13.49 8.48 -16.83
C GLU A 83 13.01 8.17 -18.26
N GLY A 84 12.53 9.17 -18.99
CA GLY A 84 12.20 9.03 -20.40
C GLY A 84 13.40 8.66 -21.26
N ASN A 85 14.59 9.22 -20.97
CA ASN A 85 15.83 8.87 -21.65
C ASN A 85 16.26 7.41 -21.35
N LEU A 86 16.05 6.93 -20.13
CA LEU A 86 16.26 5.50 -19.81
C LEU A 86 15.32 4.61 -20.64
N GLY A 87 14.05 4.98 -20.76
CA GLY A 87 13.08 4.30 -21.63
C GLY A 87 13.53 4.32 -23.11
N LEU A 88 14.02 5.46 -23.61
CA LEU A 88 14.57 5.55 -24.97
C LEU A 88 15.76 4.61 -25.18
N MET A 89 16.70 4.57 -24.24
CA MET A 89 17.87 3.68 -24.31
C MET A 89 17.45 2.21 -24.33
N GLN A 90 16.44 1.84 -23.54
CA GLN A 90 15.87 0.48 -23.58
C GLN A 90 15.22 0.17 -24.93
N ALA A 91 14.52 1.14 -25.51
CA ALA A 91 13.95 1.01 -26.83
C ALA A 91 15.02 0.77 -27.90
N VAL A 92 16.08 1.59 -27.93
CA VAL A 92 17.20 1.42 -28.88
C VAL A 92 17.86 0.05 -28.73
N LYS A 93 18.03 -0.43 -27.50
CA LYS A 93 18.64 -1.74 -27.23
C LYS A 93 17.81 -2.92 -27.76
N LYS A 94 16.47 -2.78 -27.79
CA LYS A 94 15.53 -3.85 -28.18
C LYS A 94 14.93 -3.62 -29.57
N PHE A 95 15.29 -2.54 -30.25
CA PHE A 95 14.74 -2.19 -31.55
C PHE A 95 15.18 -3.15 -32.64
N ASP A 96 14.23 -3.58 -33.46
CA ASP A 96 14.45 -4.42 -34.62
C ASP A 96 14.11 -3.66 -35.89
N PRO A 97 15.12 -3.22 -36.67
CA PRO A 97 14.91 -2.43 -37.89
C PRO A 97 14.26 -3.22 -38.99
N ASP A 98 14.42 -4.58 -39.02
CA ASP A 98 13.90 -5.46 -40.11
C ASP A 98 12.36 -5.55 -40.09
N LYS A 99 11.72 -5.12 -39.00
CA LYS A 99 10.25 -5.07 -38.90
C LYS A 99 9.60 -3.91 -39.66
N GLY A 100 10.36 -3.03 -40.28
CA GLY A 100 9.85 -1.93 -41.10
C GLY A 100 9.20 -0.75 -40.37
N PHE A 101 9.24 -0.72 -39.03
CA PHE A 101 8.70 0.38 -38.23
C PHE A 101 9.81 1.39 -37.88
N ARG A 102 9.43 2.67 -37.75
CA ARG A 102 10.33 3.73 -37.29
C ARG A 102 10.64 3.57 -35.79
N LEU A 103 11.89 3.83 -35.41
CA LEU A 103 12.32 3.84 -34.02
C LEU A 103 11.47 4.77 -33.15
N ALA A 104 11.09 5.94 -33.66
CA ALA A 104 10.24 6.90 -32.95
C ALA A 104 8.92 6.29 -32.48
N THR A 105 8.26 5.49 -33.32
CA THR A 105 6.99 4.82 -32.98
C THR A 105 7.19 3.75 -31.88
N TYR A 106 8.23 2.96 -32.00
CA TYR A 106 8.57 1.93 -31.00
C TYR A 106 9.02 2.57 -29.68
N ALA A 107 9.92 3.55 -29.73
CA ALA A 107 10.45 4.23 -28.56
C ALA A 107 9.38 4.98 -27.76
N MET A 108 8.35 5.52 -28.41
CA MET A 108 7.26 6.21 -27.73
C MET A 108 6.57 5.35 -26.65
N TRP A 109 6.42 4.07 -26.88
CA TRP A 109 5.86 3.13 -25.88
C TRP A 109 6.79 2.94 -24.68
N TRP A 110 8.09 2.76 -24.93
CA TRP A 110 9.08 2.60 -23.87
C TRP A 110 9.26 3.87 -23.03
N ILE A 111 9.30 5.03 -23.69
CA ILE A 111 9.42 6.33 -23.04
C ILE A 111 8.21 6.58 -22.14
N LYS A 112 6.99 6.36 -22.66
CA LYS A 112 5.76 6.51 -21.87
C LYS A 112 5.73 5.54 -20.69
N ALA A 113 6.09 4.28 -20.89
CA ALA A 113 6.09 3.28 -19.84
C ALA A 113 7.07 3.66 -18.70
N ALA A 114 8.30 4.07 -19.05
CA ALA A 114 9.30 4.49 -18.06
C ALA A 114 8.84 5.73 -17.27
N ILE A 115 8.31 6.75 -17.95
CA ILE A 115 7.79 7.95 -17.29
C ILE A 115 6.60 7.60 -16.39
N GLN A 116 5.65 6.79 -16.85
CA GLN A 116 4.48 6.40 -16.07
C GLN A 116 4.86 5.57 -14.83
N GLU A 117 5.82 4.68 -14.96
CA GLU A 117 6.33 3.90 -13.84
C GLU A 117 6.99 4.82 -12.80
N TYR A 118 7.80 5.76 -13.23
CA TYR A 118 8.41 6.76 -12.35
C TYR A 118 7.35 7.62 -11.65
N VAL A 119 6.35 8.11 -12.38
CA VAL A 119 5.26 8.90 -11.80
C VAL A 119 4.53 8.12 -10.72
N LEU A 120 4.14 6.87 -10.99
CA LEU A 120 3.44 6.03 -9.99
C LEU A 120 4.28 5.75 -8.74
N ARG A 121 5.61 5.68 -8.89
CA ARG A 121 6.52 5.42 -7.77
C ARG A 121 6.80 6.66 -6.93
N SER A 122 6.86 7.83 -7.55
CA SER A 122 7.37 9.05 -6.94
C SER A 122 6.30 10.10 -6.61
N TRP A 123 5.04 9.86 -7.02
CA TRP A 123 3.96 10.81 -6.81
C TRP A 123 3.54 10.92 -5.33
N SER A 124 3.62 9.83 -4.56
CA SER A 124 3.20 9.74 -3.16
C SER A 124 4.16 8.86 -2.37
N LEU A 125 4.36 9.13 -1.08
CA LEU A 125 5.12 8.27 -0.16
C LEU A 125 4.47 6.89 -0.02
N VAL A 126 3.14 6.85 -0.02
CA VAL A 126 2.38 5.60 -0.04
C VAL A 126 2.23 5.13 -1.49
N LYS A 127 2.81 3.99 -1.81
CA LYS A 127 2.80 3.42 -3.16
C LYS A 127 1.38 3.25 -3.69
N MET A 128 1.11 3.87 -4.84
CA MET A 128 -0.16 3.81 -5.56
C MET A 128 -0.04 3.00 -6.84
N GLY A 129 -1.19 2.54 -7.37
CA GLY A 129 -1.24 1.93 -8.69
C GLY A 129 -0.58 0.55 -8.76
N THR A 130 -0.81 -0.33 -7.77
CA THR A 130 -0.30 -1.71 -7.79
C THR A 130 -1.02 -2.60 -8.80
N THR A 131 -2.34 -2.40 -8.97
CA THR A 131 -3.15 -3.17 -9.93
C THR A 131 -3.30 -2.46 -11.27
N SER A 132 -3.68 -3.21 -12.32
CA SER A 132 -3.97 -2.64 -13.65
C SER A 132 -5.13 -1.64 -13.61
N ALA A 133 -6.17 -1.92 -12.81
CA ALA A 133 -7.32 -1.05 -12.58
C ALA A 133 -6.90 0.29 -11.96
N GLN A 134 -6.07 0.25 -10.89
CA GLN A 134 -5.57 1.44 -10.23
C GLN A 134 -4.68 2.29 -11.15
N LYS A 135 -3.85 1.68 -12.00
CA LYS A 135 -3.06 2.40 -13.01
C LYS A 135 -3.95 3.11 -14.01
N LYS A 136 -4.98 2.43 -14.53
CA LYS A 136 -5.97 3.04 -15.44
C LYS A 136 -6.66 4.25 -14.79
N LEU A 137 -7.10 4.09 -13.53
CA LEU A 137 -7.74 5.15 -12.77
C LEU A 137 -6.79 6.33 -12.55
N PHE A 138 -5.58 6.11 -12.05
CA PHE A 138 -4.62 7.16 -11.75
C PHE A 138 -4.39 8.12 -12.93
N PHE A 139 -4.22 7.59 -14.14
CA PHE A 139 -3.93 8.41 -15.32
C PHE A 139 -5.18 9.01 -16.00
N ASN A 140 -6.34 8.40 -15.80
CA ASN A 140 -7.55 8.81 -16.54
C ASN A 140 -8.62 9.47 -15.68
N LEU A 141 -8.67 9.21 -14.36
CA LEU A 141 -9.75 9.67 -13.47
C LEU A 141 -9.92 11.18 -13.52
N ARG A 142 -8.85 11.95 -13.39
CA ARG A 142 -8.91 13.43 -13.41
C ARG A 142 -9.46 13.98 -14.73
N LYS A 143 -9.06 13.37 -15.85
CA LYS A 143 -9.54 13.76 -17.18
C LYS A 143 -11.02 13.48 -17.35
N ILE A 144 -11.47 12.29 -16.93
CA ILE A 144 -12.86 11.87 -17.05
C ILE A 144 -13.74 12.67 -16.08
N LYS A 145 -13.28 12.87 -14.83
CA LYS A 145 -13.96 13.73 -13.85
C LYS A 145 -14.21 15.13 -14.41
N ASN A 146 -13.21 15.75 -15.02
CA ASN A 146 -13.37 17.07 -15.62
C ASN A 146 -14.32 17.09 -16.85
N GLN A 147 -14.51 15.96 -17.54
CA GLN A 147 -15.46 15.85 -18.65
C GLN A 147 -16.90 15.66 -18.17
N ILE A 148 -17.10 14.92 -17.06
CA ILE A 148 -18.44 14.62 -16.52
C ILE A 148 -18.94 15.79 -15.66
N ALA A 149 -18.08 16.35 -14.82
CA ALA A 149 -18.42 17.40 -13.88
C ALA A 149 -17.31 18.47 -13.83
N PRO A 150 -17.27 19.38 -14.80
CA PRO A 150 -16.27 20.43 -14.84
C PRO A 150 -16.39 21.35 -13.62
N GLY A 151 -15.29 21.52 -12.89
CA GLY A 151 -15.22 22.42 -11.74
C GLY A 151 -15.77 21.85 -10.42
N GLN A 152 -16.23 20.61 -10.37
CA GLN A 152 -16.64 19.98 -9.12
C GLN A 152 -15.42 19.47 -8.36
N GLU A 153 -15.12 20.07 -7.22
CA GLU A 153 -14.14 19.60 -6.25
C GLU A 153 -14.87 18.76 -5.18
N GLY A 154 -14.21 17.72 -4.66
CA GLY A 154 -14.76 16.87 -3.62
C GLY A 154 -15.16 15.47 -4.07
N ASP A 155 -15.98 14.80 -3.23
CA ASP A 155 -16.43 13.43 -3.48
C ASP A 155 -17.32 13.33 -4.72
N LEU A 156 -17.22 12.20 -5.41
CA LEU A 156 -18.01 11.88 -6.59
C LEU A 156 -19.41 11.41 -6.15
N LYS A 157 -20.43 11.82 -6.89
CA LYS A 157 -21.80 11.27 -6.74
C LYS A 157 -21.86 9.85 -7.30
N ASP A 158 -22.79 9.04 -6.79
CA ASP A 158 -22.93 7.63 -7.19
C ASP A 158 -23.14 7.46 -8.71
N GLU A 159 -23.88 8.37 -9.34
CA GLU A 159 -24.07 8.37 -10.79
C GLU A 159 -22.77 8.57 -11.55
N GLN A 160 -21.91 9.48 -11.09
CA GLN A 160 -20.60 9.78 -11.67
C GLN A 160 -19.63 8.62 -11.47
N VAL A 161 -19.65 7.98 -10.28
CA VAL A 161 -18.87 6.78 -9.99
C VAL A 161 -19.22 5.65 -10.95
N ASN A 162 -20.53 5.42 -11.15
CA ASN A 162 -21.02 4.38 -12.05
C ASN A 162 -20.65 4.66 -13.51
N GLU A 163 -20.68 5.92 -13.93
CA GLU A 163 -20.28 6.32 -15.28
C GLU A 163 -18.76 6.13 -15.50
N ILE A 164 -17.93 6.52 -14.54
CA ILE A 164 -16.48 6.33 -14.59
C ILE A 164 -16.14 4.85 -14.59
N SER A 165 -16.80 4.05 -13.72
CA SER A 165 -16.65 2.61 -13.65
C SER A 165 -16.92 1.94 -15.00
N LYS A 166 -18.02 2.29 -15.66
CA LYS A 166 -18.38 1.78 -16.99
C LYS A 166 -17.38 2.19 -18.07
N ARG A 167 -16.93 3.47 -18.08
CA ARG A 167 -15.99 3.98 -19.10
C ARG A 167 -14.59 3.36 -19.00
N LEU A 168 -14.15 3.06 -17.78
CA LEU A 168 -12.81 2.51 -17.52
C LEU A 168 -12.81 0.99 -17.32
N ASP A 169 -13.98 0.37 -17.22
CA ASP A 169 -14.11 -1.06 -16.92
C ASP A 169 -13.36 -1.41 -15.63
N VAL A 170 -13.77 -0.76 -14.52
CA VAL A 170 -13.17 -0.87 -13.20
C VAL A 170 -14.26 -0.87 -12.13
N ASP A 171 -14.03 -1.54 -11.02
CA ASP A 171 -14.98 -1.59 -9.91
C ASP A 171 -15.27 -0.21 -9.29
N SER A 172 -16.52 0.02 -8.89
CA SER A 172 -16.99 1.28 -8.30
C SER A 172 -16.25 1.65 -7.01
N ASN A 173 -15.93 0.66 -6.17
CA ASN A 173 -15.16 0.86 -4.94
C ASN A 173 -13.74 1.34 -5.22
N GLU A 174 -13.09 0.83 -6.26
CA GLU A 174 -11.77 1.27 -6.70
C GLU A 174 -11.80 2.73 -7.17
N VAL A 175 -12.87 3.16 -7.85
CA VAL A 175 -13.05 4.56 -8.28
C VAL A 175 -13.15 5.49 -7.07
N ILE A 176 -13.97 5.15 -6.06
CA ILE A 176 -14.15 5.94 -4.83
C ILE A 176 -12.82 6.03 -4.07
N ASN A 177 -12.15 4.89 -3.86
CA ASN A 177 -10.88 4.83 -3.15
C ASN A 177 -9.79 5.66 -3.85
N MET A 178 -9.70 5.56 -5.18
CA MET A 178 -8.73 6.33 -5.94
C MET A 178 -9.06 7.83 -5.91
N ASN A 179 -10.34 8.23 -6.02
CA ASN A 179 -10.74 9.63 -5.91
C ASN A 179 -10.30 10.22 -4.56
N ARG A 180 -10.58 9.54 -3.45
CA ARG A 180 -10.19 9.99 -2.09
C ARG A 180 -8.68 10.15 -1.95
N ARG A 181 -7.89 9.18 -2.47
CA ARG A 181 -6.43 9.25 -2.43
C ARG A 181 -5.85 10.39 -3.29
N MET A 182 -6.51 10.75 -4.38
CA MET A 182 -6.06 11.82 -5.29
C MET A 182 -6.55 13.21 -4.90
N MET A 183 -7.49 13.32 -3.96
CA MET A 183 -8.04 14.61 -3.52
C MET A 183 -7.13 15.38 -2.57
N GLY A 184 -6.33 14.69 -1.77
CA GLY A 184 -5.45 15.29 -0.76
C GLY A 184 -3.98 15.01 -1.06
N GLN A 185 -3.14 16.04 -0.87
CA GLN A 185 -1.70 15.82 -0.73
C GLN A 185 -1.40 15.35 0.70
N GLU A 186 -0.34 14.56 0.84
CA GLU A 186 0.19 14.17 2.14
C GLU A 186 0.59 15.43 2.91
N LYS A 187 0.14 15.52 4.15
CA LYS A 187 0.51 16.63 5.05
C LYS A 187 1.62 16.17 5.97
N SER A 188 2.50 17.08 6.35
CA SER A 188 3.50 16.82 7.37
C SER A 188 2.83 16.77 8.74
N LEU A 189 3.18 15.80 9.58
CA LEU A 189 2.74 15.76 10.96
C LEU A 189 3.41 16.84 11.84
N ASN A 190 4.54 17.38 11.35
CA ASN A 190 5.28 18.44 12.01
C ASN A 190 4.81 19.84 11.59
N ASP A 191 3.77 19.92 10.75
CA ASP A 191 3.18 21.23 10.45
C ASP A 191 2.45 21.78 11.68
N PRO A 192 2.63 23.06 12.02
CA PRO A 192 1.91 23.68 13.15
C PRO A 192 0.39 23.72 12.85
N ILE A 193 -0.42 23.47 13.86
CA ILE A 193 -1.89 23.49 13.75
C ILE A 193 -2.39 24.89 13.43
N LYS A 194 -1.77 25.90 14.05
CA LYS A 194 -2.00 27.31 13.78
C LYS A 194 -0.67 28.04 13.62
N SER A 195 -0.68 29.12 12.85
CA SER A 195 0.54 29.88 12.51
C SER A 195 1.31 30.43 13.71
N ASP A 196 0.68 30.60 14.87
CA ASP A 196 1.25 31.21 16.07
C ASP A 196 1.42 30.22 17.24
N GLU A 197 1.09 28.96 17.08
CA GLU A 197 1.19 27.91 18.10
C GLU A 197 2.37 26.98 17.83
N THR A 198 2.99 26.50 18.93
CA THR A 198 4.07 25.50 18.88
C THR A 198 3.57 24.08 18.70
N ASP A 199 2.24 23.86 18.80
CA ASP A 199 1.62 22.54 18.73
C ASP A 199 1.59 22.03 17.30
N GLU A 200 2.11 20.85 17.10
CA GLU A 200 2.16 20.13 15.82
C GLU A 200 0.98 19.15 15.69
N TRP A 201 0.62 18.78 14.46
CA TRP A 201 -0.38 17.72 14.21
C TRP A 201 -0.02 16.40 14.87
N GLN A 202 1.27 16.15 15.08
CA GLN A 202 1.78 14.95 15.75
C GLN A 202 1.30 14.87 17.21
N ASP A 203 1.21 16.00 17.92
CA ASP A 203 0.83 16.04 19.34
C ASP A 203 -0.65 15.68 19.58
N TRP A 204 -1.47 15.77 18.52
CA TRP A 204 -2.88 15.41 18.55
C TRP A 204 -3.15 13.93 18.27
N LEU A 205 -2.12 13.18 17.86
CA LEU A 205 -2.28 11.75 17.61
C LEU A 205 -2.33 10.99 18.94
N VAL A 206 -3.50 10.44 19.24
CA VAL A 206 -3.71 9.61 20.42
C VAL A 206 -3.37 8.16 20.06
N ASP A 207 -2.63 7.48 20.91
CA ASP A 207 -2.40 6.04 20.80
C ASP A 207 -3.70 5.30 21.18
N ASP A 208 -4.24 4.49 20.28
CA ASP A 208 -5.42 3.65 20.51
C ASP A 208 -5.15 2.43 21.40
N ARG A 209 -3.91 2.21 21.80
CA ARG A 209 -3.55 1.12 22.69
C ARG A 209 -4.10 1.39 24.08
N LEU A 210 -4.56 0.32 24.72
CA LEU A 210 -4.96 0.38 26.13
C LEU A 210 -3.78 0.88 26.97
N ASP A 211 -4.09 1.76 27.92
CA ASP A 211 -3.10 2.26 28.89
C ASP A 211 -2.42 1.09 29.61
N GLN A 212 -1.13 1.24 29.84
CA GLN A 212 -0.32 0.22 30.51
C GLN A 212 -0.87 -0.12 31.90
N GLU A 213 -1.42 0.86 32.62
CA GLU A 213 -2.07 0.66 33.91
C GLU A 213 -3.28 -0.24 33.78
N LEU A 214 -4.15 0.00 32.77
CA LEU A 214 -5.32 -0.84 32.50
C LEU A 214 -4.92 -2.28 32.13
N ILE A 215 -3.88 -2.46 31.32
CA ILE A 215 -3.39 -3.78 30.93
C ILE A 215 -2.90 -4.55 32.16
N ILE A 216 -2.11 -3.90 33.02
CA ILE A 216 -1.56 -4.52 34.22
C ILE A 216 -2.69 -4.82 35.21
N SER A 217 -3.61 -3.89 35.43
CA SER A 217 -4.77 -4.05 36.30
C SER A 217 -5.64 -5.24 35.86
N GLN A 218 -6.00 -5.33 34.58
CA GLN A 218 -6.76 -6.44 34.03
C GLN A 218 -6.04 -7.78 34.18
N LYS A 219 -4.72 -7.77 33.98
CA LYS A 219 -3.90 -8.99 34.14
C LYS A 219 -3.84 -9.45 35.60
N GLN A 220 -3.64 -8.51 36.53
CA GLN A 220 -3.66 -8.82 37.96
C GLN A 220 -5.01 -9.33 38.42
N GLU A 221 -6.09 -8.67 37.99
CA GLU A 221 -7.46 -9.12 38.29
C GLU A 221 -7.75 -10.53 37.77
N TYR A 222 -7.30 -10.83 36.55
CA TYR A 222 -7.41 -12.16 35.95
C TYR A 222 -6.61 -13.21 36.75
N ASP A 223 -5.35 -12.90 37.08
CA ASP A 223 -4.48 -13.80 37.84
C ASP A 223 -5.02 -14.06 39.26
N ASP A 224 -5.59 -13.07 39.90
CA ASP A 224 -6.18 -13.22 41.24
C ASP A 224 -7.49 -14.01 41.17
N LYS A 225 -8.36 -13.78 40.17
CA LYS A 225 -9.55 -14.61 39.94
C LYS A 225 -9.16 -16.07 39.65
N LYS A 226 -8.10 -16.29 38.89
CA LYS A 226 -7.60 -17.63 38.59
C LYS A 226 -7.07 -18.34 39.84
N LYS A 227 -6.28 -17.65 40.68
CA LYS A 227 -5.81 -18.21 41.95
C LYS A 227 -6.96 -18.58 42.86
N LEU A 228 -7.99 -17.71 42.99
CA LEU A 228 -9.18 -17.98 43.77
C LEU A 228 -9.92 -19.23 43.28
N LEU A 229 -10.03 -19.38 41.96
CA LEU A 229 -10.64 -20.56 41.35
C LEU A 229 -9.81 -21.83 41.64
N ASP A 230 -8.50 -21.75 41.43
CA ASP A 230 -7.59 -22.89 41.67
C ASP A 230 -7.64 -23.35 43.13
N ASP A 231 -7.69 -22.42 44.09
CA ASP A 231 -7.81 -22.73 45.52
C ASP A 231 -9.18 -23.35 45.84
N ALA A 232 -10.27 -22.81 45.25
CA ALA A 232 -11.63 -23.38 45.41
C ALA A 232 -11.72 -24.77 44.80
N MET A 233 -11.07 -25.03 43.69
CA MET A 233 -11.00 -26.32 43.05
C MET A 233 -10.35 -27.41 43.90
N LYS A 234 -9.44 -27.04 44.85
CA LYS A 234 -8.79 -28.00 45.76
C LYS A 234 -9.78 -28.63 46.76
N ILE A 235 -10.88 -27.96 47.06
CA ILE A 235 -11.93 -28.40 47.99
C ILE A 235 -12.84 -29.51 47.40
N LEU A 236 -12.88 -29.60 46.05
CA LEU A 236 -13.70 -30.55 45.36
C LEU A 236 -13.10 -31.98 45.33
N ASN A 237 -13.97 -32.98 45.37
CA ASN A 237 -13.56 -34.36 45.14
C ASN A 237 -13.11 -34.58 43.69
N THR A 238 -12.26 -35.58 43.46
CA THR A 238 -11.69 -35.88 42.14
C THR A 238 -12.76 -35.97 41.04
N ARG A 239 -13.90 -36.63 41.33
CA ARG A 239 -15.03 -36.74 40.39
C ARG A 239 -15.76 -35.41 40.14
N GLU A 240 -15.99 -34.62 41.18
CA GLU A 240 -16.60 -33.29 41.09
C GLU A 240 -15.73 -32.36 40.25
N LYS A 241 -14.40 -32.44 40.47
CA LYS A 241 -13.42 -31.65 39.73
C LYS A 241 -13.40 -31.98 38.23
N GLU A 242 -13.39 -33.28 37.88
CA GLU A 242 -13.40 -33.68 36.47
C GLU A 242 -14.71 -33.26 35.76
N ILE A 243 -15.86 -33.39 36.43
CA ILE A 243 -17.16 -32.99 35.84
C ILE A 243 -17.19 -31.48 35.61
N ILE A 244 -16.76 -30.66 36.57
CA ILE A 244 -16.77 -29.21 36.41
C ILE A 244 -15.73 -28.77 35.35
N SER A 245 -14.54 -29.33 35.35
CA SER A 245 -13.52 -29.00 34.32
C SER A 245 -14.01 -29.32 32.93
N ALA A 246 -14.63 -30.48 32.70
CA ALA A 246 -15.11 -30.89 31.39
C ALA A 246 -16.36 -30.11 30.93
N ARG A 247 -17.16 -29.58 31.87
CA ARG A 247 -18.43 -28.90 31.53
C ARG A 247 -18.36 -27.38 31.54
N ARG A 248 -17.57 -26.80 32.44
CA ARG A 248 -17.59 -25.33 32.69
C ARG A 248 -16.29 -24.63 32.39
N LEU A 249 -15.17 -25.35 32.44
CA LEU A 249 -13.83 -24.75 32.25
C LEU A 249 -13.17 -25.13 30.92
N SER A 250 -13.82 -26.01 30.14
CA SER A 250 -13.35 -26.40 28.81
C SER A 250 -13.98 -25.50 27.73
N GLU A 251 -13.22 -25.11 26.71
CA GLU A 251 -13.69 -24.37 25.55
C GLU A 251 -14.79 -25.15 24.80
N ASN A 252 -14.69 -26.49 24.77
CA ASN A 252 -15.69 -27.39 24.21
C ASN A 252 -16.35 -28.20 25.33
N PRO A 253 -17.50 -27.77 25.88
CA PRO A 253 -18.15 -28.46 27.01
C PRO A 253 -18.67 -29.84 26.60
N VAL A 254 -18.28 -30.87 27.34
CA VAL A 254 -18.70 -32.25 27.12
C VAL A 254 -20.17 -32.41 27.50
N THR A 255 -20.96 -33.24 26.76
CA THR A 255 -22.37 -33.45 27.05
C THR A 255 -22.59 -34.27 28.31
N LEU A 256 -23.78 -34.12 28.95
CA LEU A 256 -24.14 -34.92 30.11
C LEU A 256 -24.25 -36.43 29.80
N GLU A 257 -24.52 -36.76 28.53
CA GLU A 257 -24.61 -38.14 28.06
C GLU A 257 -23.23 -38.81 27.99
N ASP A 258 -22.23 -38.08 27.48
CA ASP A 258 -20.87 -38.59 27.36
C ASP A 258 -20.26 -38.82 28.75
N LEU A 259 -20.47 -37.85 29.65
CA LEU A 259 -20.07 -38.01 31.05
C LEU A 259 -20.80 -39.16 31.77
N SER A 260 -22.09 -39.37 31.45
CA SER A 260 -22.87 -40.50 31.94
C SER A 260 -22.25 -41.84 31.55
N LYS A 261 -21.83 -41.98 30.31
CA LYS A 261 -21.10 -43.15 29.79
C LYS A 261 -19.73 -43.31 30.46
N LYS A 262 -18.99 -42.22 30.61
CA LYS A 262 -17.64 -42.23 31.22
C LYS A 262 -17.66 -42.66 32.68
N PHE A 263 -18.61 -42.13 33.47
CA PHE A 263 -18.68 -42.41 34.91
C PHE A 263 -19.64 -43.56 35.31
N LYS A 264 -20.34 -44.14 34.33
CA LYS A 264 -21.35 -45.22 34.52
C LYS A 264 -22.43 -44.87 35.55
N ILE A 265 -22.94 -43.63 35.49
CA ILE A 265 -24.01 -43.11 36.37
C ILE A 265 -25.08 -42.41 35.51
N SER A 266 -26.29 -42.25 36.04
CA SER A 266 -27.37 -41.62 35.30
C SER A 266 -27.07 -40.14 35.00
N ARG A 267 -27.58 -39.65 33.89
CA ARG A 267 -27.50 -38.25 33.45
C ARG A 267 -27.95 -37.27 34.55
N GLU A 268 -29.06 -37.59 35.23
CA GLU A 268 -29.60 -36.74 36.28
C GLU A 268 -28.66 -36.71 37.51
N ARG A 269 -27.97 -37.80 37.79
CA ARG A 269 -27.01 -37.86 38.87
C ARG A 269 -25.77 -36.99 38.59
N ILE A 270 -25.32 -36.94 37.34
CA ILE A 270 -24.23 -36.03 36.94
C ILE A 270 -24.64 -34.57 37.10
N ARG A 271 -25.89 -34.21 36.71
CA ARG A 271 -26.44 -32.87 36.90
C ARG A 271 -26.49 -32.47 38.38
N GLN A 272 -26.91 -33.41 39.27
CA GLN A 272 -26.93 -33.17 40.71
C GLN A 272 -25.52 -32.95 41.28
N ILE A 273 -24.53 -33.73 40.80
CA ILE A 273 -23.16 -33.58 41.22
C ILE A 273 -22.60 -32.24 40.71
N GLU A 274 -22.84 -31.87 39.45
CA GLU A 274 -22.44 -30.57 38.87
C GLU A 274 -22.98 -29.39 39.68
N THR A 275 -24.31 -29.43 40.02
CA THR A 275 -24.92 -28.34 40.80
C THR A 275 -24.34 -28.24 42.20
N LYS A 276 -24.23 -29.37 42.92
CA LYS A 276 -23.62 -29.36 44.26
C LYS A 276 -22.15 -28.93 44.27
N ALA A 277 -21.38 -29.36 43.27
CA ALA A 277 -19.98 -28.97 43.14
C ALA A 277 -19.86 -27.48 42.83
N PHE A 278 -20.73 -26.95 41.97
CA PHE A 278 -20.78 -25.52 41.65
C PHE A 278 -21.14 -24.65 42.87
N GLU A 279 -22.15 -25.08 43.68
CA GLU A 279 -22.50 -24.42 44.93
C GLU A 279 -21.35 -24.41 45.94
N LYS A 280 -20.60 -25.52 46.05
CA LYS A 280 -19.40 -25.58 46.92
C LYS A 280 -18.33 -24.60 46.44
N LEU A 281 -18.06 -24.54 45.12
CA LEU A 281 -17.12 -23.59 44.51
C LEU A 281 -17.53 -22.15 44.79
N GLN A 282 -18.79 -21.81 44.53
CA GLN A 282 -19.32 -20.49 44.74
C GLN A 282 -19.19 -20.02 46.19
N LYS A 283 -19.57 -20.88 47.17
CA LYS A 283 -19.40 -20.55 48.59
C LYS A 283 -17.96 -20.36 48.97
N SER A 284 -17.06 -21.22 48.47
CA SER A 284 -15.63 -21.11 48.75
C SER A 284 -15.01 -19.82 48.17
N MET A 285 -15.33 -19.49 46.93
CA MET A 285 -14.85 -18.28 46.26
C MET A 285 -15.38 -17.01 46.96
N ILE A 286 -16.66 -16.95 47.34
CA ILE A 286 -17.26 -15.85 48.09
C ILE A 286 -16.55 -15.63 49.44
N ASN A 287 -16.31 -16.72 50.19
CA ASN A 287 -15.65 -16.64 51.47
C ASN A 287 -14.19 -16.18 51.33
N ALA A 288 -13.48 -16.71 50.35
CA ALA A 288 -12.07 -16.31 50.06
C ALA A 288 -11.99 -14.83 49.56
N SER A 289 -12.95 -14.39 48.79
CA SER A 289 -13.05 -13.02 48.28
C SER A 289 -13.33 -12.01 49.41
N LYS A 290 -14.23 -12.35 50.33
CA LYS A 290 -14.52 -11.53 51.53
C LYS A 290 -13.32 -11.40 52.45
N SER A 291 -12.53 -12.49 52.61
CA SER A 291 -11.32 -12.47 53.44
C SER A 291 -10.19 -11.65 52.85
N LYS A 292 -10.16 -11.46 51.52
CA LYS A 292 -9.12 -10.71 50.79
C LYS A 292 -9.53 -9.29 50.36
N ASN A 293 -10.71 -8.82 50.75
CA ASN A 293 -11.28 -7.51 50.28
C ASN A 293 -11.26 -7.31 48.75
N LEU A 294 -11.39 -8.40 47.97
CA LEU A 294 -11.26 -8.39 46.51
C LEU A 294 -12.59 -8.14 45.76
N LEU A 295 -13.72 -8.02 46.49
CA LEU A 295 -15.01 -7.62 45.90
C LEU A 295 -15.47 -6.30 46.49
N PRO A 296 -15.93 -5.32 45.67
CA PRO A 296 -16.61 -4.18 46.20
C PRO A 296 -17.86 -4.64 46.97
N ALA A 297 -18.08 -4.08 48.17
CA ALA A 297 -19.30 -4.32 48.89
C ALA A 297 -20.48 -3.74 48.10
N HIS A 298 -21.37 -4.65 47.64
CA HIS A 298 -22.70 -4.27 47.16
C HIS A 298 -23.64 -4.04 48.30
#